data_db2b9326f8bf0214c91ea465b14e60a4
#
_entry.id   db2b9326f8bf0214c91ea465b14e60a4
#
_cell.length_a   1.000
_cell.length_b   1.000
_cell.length_c   1.000
_cell.angle_alpha   90.00
_cell.angle_beta   90.00
_cell.angle_gamma   90.00
#
_symmetry.space_group_name_H-M   'P 1'
#
loop_
_entity.id
_entity.type
_entity.pdbx_description
1 polymer ?
#
loop_
_entity_poly.entity_id
_entity_poly.type
_entity_poly.pdbx_seq_one_letter_code
_entity_poly.pdbx_strand_id
1 'polypeptide(L)'
;MTNFFSKVSPDTFIVMAGDIHQIESIDFGNWFYYAKDIIQARSASVELLSTWRTNDQNLISLWDEVRKKDVCINEKLALLGPYTTDIGPEILRPEMADEVILCLNYDGKFGLNNMNRFFQNANPNGPAVSWYEWSYKKGDRILFSDSSRFPILYNNLKGELVDIQRTSDQITFTVNVETILTEQECRGTELTLIEVHENSSRIQFTVYQHDDSADDDDERAQMRSIIPFQLAYAVSIHKAQGLEYDSVKIIIPSNNAERITHGIFYTAITRAKKHLKIYCSSETLKTVISRIYAEEQHTRSLEIIRKKLSDS
;
A
#
# COMPACT_ATOMS: atom_id res chain seq x y z
N MET A 1 21.96 6.83 -0.15
CA MET A 1 22.78 5.71 -0.67
C MET A 1 24.27 5.94 -0.50
N THR A 2 24.86 7.05 -0.93
CA THR A 2 26.31 7.33 -0.78
C THR A 2 26.78 7.13 0.68
N ASN A 3 26.03 7.66 1.65
CA ASN A 3 26.33 7.47 3.08
C ASN A 3 26.21 6.02 3.57
N PHE A 4 25.42 5.19 2.92
CA PHE A 4 25.32 3.77 3.24
C PHE A 4 26.60 3.05 2.80
N PHE A 5 26.96 3.17 1.53
CA PHE A 5 28.13 2.46 0.99
C PHE A 5 29.46 2.94 1.62
N SER A 6 29.56 4.19 2.06
CA SER A 6 30.77 4.67 2.77
C SER A 6 30.94 4.09 4.17
N LYS A 7 29.89 3.50 4.76
CA LYS A 7 29.90 2.89 6.09
C LYS A 7 29.98 1.36 6.08
N VAL A 8 29.85 0.76 4.90
CA VAL A 8 29.86 -0.71 4.75
C VAL A 8 31.30 -1.19 4.60
N SER A 9 31.65 -2.26 5.32
CA SER A 9 32.96 -2.92 5.17
C SER A 9 33.14 -3.47 3.76
N PRO A 10 34.36 -3.45 3.19
CA PRO A 10 34.67 -4.08 1.91
C PRO A 10 34.30 -5.56 1.82
N ASP A 11 34.29 -6.25 2.95
CA ASP A 11 33.97 -7.69 3.03
C ASP A 11 32.48 -7.98 3.21
N THR A 12 31.61 -6.94 3.20
CA THR A 12 30.16 -7.12 3.36
C THR A 12 29.52 -7.56 2.07
N PHE A 13 28.80 -8.69 2.12
CA PHE A 13 27.96 -9.13 1.01
C PHE A 13 26.63 -8.40 1.04
N ILE A 14 26.30 -7.68 -0.04
CA ILE A 14 25.08 -6.88 -0.15
C ILE A 14 24.13 -7.52 -1.15
N VAL A 15 22.91 -7.86 -0.70
CA VAL A 15 21.82 -8.29 -1.56
C VAL A 15 20.81 -7.17 -1.68
N MET A 16 20.51 -6.75 -2.91
CA MET A 16 19.45 -5.79 -3.21
C MET A 16 18.29 -6.51 -3.86
N ALA A 17 17.09 -6.38 -3.27
CA ALA A 17 15.87 -6.92 -3.83
C ALA A 17 14.88 -5.78 -4.14
N GLY A 18 14.19 -5.85 -5.28
CA GLY A 18 13.21 -4.86 -5.70
C GLY A 18 12.59 -5.19 -7.05
N ASP A 19 11.64 -4.38 -7.47
CA ASP A 19 10.97 -4.49 -8.76
C ASP A 19 11.00 -3.14 -9.47
N ILE A 20 11.69 -3.08 -10.62
CA ILE A 20 11.88 -1.87 -11.41
C ILE A 20 10.60 -1.41 -12.13
N HIS A 21 9.58 -2.24 -12.18
CA HIS A 21 8.30 -1.95 -12.83
C HIS A 21 7.25 -1.40 -11.86
N GLN A 22 7.49 -1.48 -10.53
CA GLN A 22 6.62 -0.91 -9.52
C GLN A 22 6.88 0.59 -9.32
N ILE A 23 6.08 1.21 -8.44
CA ILE A 23 6.24 2.63 -8.09
C ILE A 23 7.68 2.90 -7.66
N GLU A 24 8.22 3.97 -8.21
CA GLU A 24 9.54 4.46 -7.88
C GLU A 24 9.63 4.99 -6.43
N SER A 25 10.86 5.09 -5.93
CA SER A 25 11.11 5.74 -4.64
C SER A 25 10.58 7.18 -4.63
N ILE A 26 9.96 7.59 -3.54
CA ILE A 26 9.45 8.96 -3.33
C ILE A 26 10.60 9.97 -3.32
N ASP A 27 11.76 9.57 -2.79
CA ASP A 27 12.97 10.38 -2.78
C ASP A 27 13.75 10.26 -4.09
N PHE A 28 14.65 11.24 -4.36
CA PHE A 28 15.44 11.30 -5.56
C PHE A 28 16.27 10.03 -5.81
N GLY A 29 16.13 9.49 -6.99
CA GLY A 29 17.02 8.50 -7.56
C GLY A 29 16.44 7.10 -7.66
N ASN A 30 16.22 6.63 -8.86
CA ASN A 30 15.90 5.25 -9.23
C ASN A 30 17.14 4.36 -9.09
N TRP A 31 17.71 4.36 -7.90
CA TRP A 31 19.01 3.72 -7.65
C TRP A 31 18.97 2.23 -7.96
N PHE A 32 17.87 1.56 -7.62
CA PHE A 32 17.70 0.14 -7.89
C PHE A 32 17.66 -0.16 -9.39
N TYR A 33 16.97 0.69 -10.17
CA TYR A 33 16.93 0.59 -11.62
C TYR A 33 18.34 0.73 -12.24
N TYR A 34 19.09 1.75 -11.84
CA TYR A 34 20.44 1.98 -12.34
C TYR A 34 21.43 0.89 -11.87
N ALA A 35 21.32 0.47 -10.60
CA ALA A 35 22.16 -0.57 -10.05
C ALA A 35 21.92 -1.93 -10.75
N LYS A 36 20.66 -2.30 -11.02
CA LYS A 36 20.31 -3.51 -11.78
C LYS A 36 21.00 -3.51 -13.13
N ASP A 37 20.93 -2.42 -13.89
CA ASP A 37 21.53 -2.29 -15.22
C ASP A 37 23.07 -2.47 -15.18
N ILE A 38 23.73 -1.83 -14.23
CA ILE A 38 25.19 -1.90 -14.06
C ILE A 38 25.62 -3.31 -13.61
N ILE A 39 24.90 -3.92 -12.67
CA ILE A 39 25.22 -5.23 -12.10
C ILE A 39 24.88 -6.35 -13.08
N GLN A 40 23.82 -6.20 -13.88
CA GLN A 40 23.44 -7.18 -14.90
C GLN A 40 24.58 -7.42 -15.91
N ALA A 41 25.32 -6.36 -16.27
CA ALA A 41 26.51 -6.48 -17.13
C ALA A 41 27.62 -7.34 -16.50
N ARG A 42 27.58 -7.59 -15.19
CA ARG A 42 28.55 -8.42 -14.44
C ARG A 42 28.01 -9.79 -14.03
N SER A 43 26.88 -10.24 -14.59
CA SER A 43 26.22 -11.52 -14.25
C SER A 43 25.87 -11.69 -12.76
N ALA A 44 25.72 -10.59 -12.02
CA ALA A 44 25.39 -10.58 -10.59
C ALA A 44 23.92 -10.17 -10.33
N SER A 45 23.05 -10.33 -11.34
CA SER A 45 21.62 -10.06 -11.24
C SER A 45 20.80 -11.29 -11.61
N VAL A 46 19.82 -11.61 -10.79
CA VAL A 46 18.85 -12.68 -11.02
C VAL A 46 17.46 -12.09 -11.02
N GLU A 47 16.62 -12.47 -11.97
CA GLU A 47 15.21 -12.08 -12.04
C GLU A 47 14.32 -13.26 -11.66
N LEU A 48 13.39 -13.03 -10.71
CA LEU A 48 12.38 -14.00 -10.34
C LEU A 48 11.22 -13.89 -11.34
N LEU A 49 11.00 -14.93 -12.14
CA LEU A 49 10.02 -14.94 -13.23
C LEU A 49 8.67 -15.54 -12.84
N SER A 50 8.62 -16.34 -11.76
CA SER A 50 7.39 -17.01 -11.32
C SER A 50 6.65 -16.16 -10.30
N THR A 51 5.34 -16.02 -10.49
CA THR A 51 4.47 -15.41 -9.49
C THR A 51 3.81 -16.47 -8.60
N TRP A 52 3.71 -16.19 -7.31
CA TRP A 52 3.03 -17.03 -6.32
C TRP A 52 1.75 -16.38 -5.76
N ARG A 53 1.44 -15.14 -6.20
CA ARG A 53 0.31 -14.37 -5.69
C ARG A 53 -1.03 -14.90 -6.16
N THR A 54 -1.10 -15.40 -7.39
CA THR A 54 -2.33 -15.91 -7.99
C THR A 54 -2.05 -17.08 -8.93
N ASN A 55 -3.06 -17.93 -9.09
CA ASN A 55 -3.09 -18.99 -10.12
C ASN A 55 -3.97 -18.59 -11.32
N ASP A 56 -4.59 -17.40 -11.31
CA ASP A 56 -5.40 -16.90 -12.41
C ASP A 56 -4.51 -16.49 -13.59
N GLN A 57 -4.54 -17.29 -14.65
CA GLN A 57 -3.71 -17.07 -15.84
C GLN A 57 -4.07 -15.77 -16.57
N ASN A 58 -5.30 -15.28 -16.46
CA ASN A 58 -5.71 -14.02 -17.08
C ASN A 58 -5.08 -12.83 -16.36
N LEU A 59 -5.05 -12.86 -15.02
CA LEU A 59 -4.36 -11.83 -14.23
C LEU A 59 -2.85 -11.86 -14.49
N ILE A 60 -2.24 -13.04 -14.49
CA ILE A 60 -0.80 -13.21 -14.76
C ILE A 60 -0.47 -12.64 -16.15
N SER A 61 -1.26 -12.99 -17.18
CA SER A 61 -1.06 -12.49 -18.54
C SER A 61 -1.23 -10.97 -18.61
N LEU A 62 -2.23 -10.39 -17.94
CA LEU A 62 -2.39 -8.94 -17.87
C LEU A 62 -1.18 -8.25 -17.24
N TRP A 63 -0.67 -8.77 -16.11
CA TRP A 63 0.49 -8.21 -15.44
C TRP A 63 1.74 -8.27 -16.32
N ASP A 64 1.96 -9.38 -17.02
CA ASP A 64 3.11 -9.57 -17.88
C ASP A 64 3.07 -8.65 -19.10
N GLU A 65 1.89 -8.48 -19.71
CA GLU A 65 1.69 -7.56 -20.81
C GLU A 65 1.90 -6.10 -20.40
N VAL A 66 1.33 -5.69 -19.25
CA VAL A 66 1.57 -4.34 -18.72
C VAL A 66 3.05 -4.14 -18.39
N ARG A 67 3.70 -5.13 -17.76
CA ARG A 67 5.13 -5.08 -17.45
C ARG A 67 5.99 -4.86 -18.69
N LYS A 68 5.67 -5.57 -19.79
CA LYS A 68 6.40 -5.50 -21.06
C LYS A 68 5.97 -4.35 -21.96
N LYS A 69 4.93 -3.60 -21.59
CA LYS A 69 4.28 -2.58 -22.43
C LYS A 69 3.83 -3.16 -23.78
N ASP A 70 3.23 -4.34 -23.76
CA ASP A 70 2.75 -5.05 -24.95
C ASP A 70 1.54 -4.36 -25.60
N VAL A 71 1.44 -4.40 -26.91
CA VAL A 71 0.33 -3.81 -27.67
C VAL A 71 -1.04 -4.45 -27.34
N CYS A 72 -1.05 -5.70 -26.88
CA CYS A 72 -2.27 -6.42 -26.45
C CYS A 72 -2.96 -5.82 -25.23
N ILE A 73 -2.29 -4.92 -24.47
CA ILE A 73 -2.87 -4.21 -23.32
C ILE A 73 -4.18 -3.50 -23.73
N ASN A 74 -4.24 -2.92 -24.93
CA ASN A 74 -5.40 -2.18 -25.42
C ASN A 74 -6.67 -3.05 -25.48
N GLU A 75 -6.54 -4.31 -25.86
CA GLU A 75 -7.67 -5.25 -25.96
C GLU A 75 -8.12 -5.69 -24.56
N LYS A 76 -7.17 -6.00 -23.68
CA LYS A 76 -7.48 -6.48 -22.31
C LYS A 76 -8.07 -5.41 -21.43
N LEU A 77 -7.64 -4.17 -21.59
CA LEU A 77 -8.14 -3.01 -20.85
C LEU A 77 -9.30 -2.31 -21.56
N ALA A 78 -9.82 -2.85 -22.66
CA ALA A 78 -10.96 -2.25 -23.35
C ALA A 78 -12.12 -1.97 -22.39
N LEU A 79 -12.77 -0.81 -22.55
CA LEU A 79 -13.92 -0.45 -21.73
C LEU A 79 -15.04 -1.49 -21.90
N LEU A 80 -15.71 -1.83 -20.77
CA LEU A 80 -16.69 -2.94 -20.69
C LEU A 80 -16.08 -4.32 -20.96
N GLY A 81 -14.76 -4.42 -21.01
CA GLY A 81 -14.05 -5.68 -21.03
C GLY A 81 -14.00 -6.36 -19.65
N PRO A 82 -13.16 -7.39 -19.49
CA PRO A 82 -13.11 -8.16 -18.24
C PRO A 82 -12.67 -7.32 -17.05
N TYR A 83 -11.83 -6.30 -17.26
CA TYR A 83 -11.23 -5.54 -16.16
C TYR A 83 -11.72 -4.10 -16.03
N THR A 84 -12.15 -3.45 -17.12
CA THR A 84 -12.45 -2.02 -17.12
C THR A 84 -13.93 -1.74 -17.33
N THR A 85 -14.48 -0.82 -16.55
CA THR A 85 -15.87 -0.38 -16.64
C THR A 85 -15.99 1.11 -16.30
N ASP A 86 -17.12 1.73 -16.65
CA ASP A 86 -17.41 3.09 -16.26
C ASP A 86 -17.54 3.24 -14.74
N ILE A 87 -17.30 4.47 -14.25
CA ILE A 87 -17.50 4.81 -12.85
C ILE A 87 -19.00 4.74 -12.51
N GLY A 88 -19.38 3.76 -11.70
CA GLY A 88 -20.76 3.49 -11.35
C GLY A 88 -20.95 3.10 -9.88
N PRO A 89 -22.21 2.83 -9.47
CA PRO A 89 -22.54 2.46 -8.09
C PRO A 89 -21.97 1.11 -7.66
N GLU A 90 -21.51 0.29 -8.60
CA GLU A 90 -20.88 -1.03 -8.34
C GLU A 90 -19.61 -0.90 -7.52
N ILE A 91 -18.93 0.25 -7.60
CA ILE A 91 -17.75 0.55 -6.75
C ILE A 91 -18.07 0.34 -5.28
N LEU A 92 -19.29 0.72 -4.89
CA LEU A 92 -19.74 0.75 -3.49
C LEU A 92 -20.27 -0.60 -2.99
N ARG A 93 -20.30 -1.62 -3.85
CA ARG A 93 -20.75 -2.97 -3.49
C ARG A 93 -19.53 -3.86 -3.25
N PRO A 94 -19.27 -4.33 -2.02
CA PRO A 94 -18.19 -5.27 -1.78
C PRO A 94 -18.47 -6.59 -2.49
N GLU A 95 -17.43 -7.14 -3.14
CA GLU A 95 -17.50 -8.42 -3.83
C GLU A 95 -16.90 -9.55 -3.00
N MET A 96 -15.91 -9.22 -2.17
CA MET A 96 -15.19 -10.18 -1.33
C MET A 96 -14.91 -9.64 0.07
N ALA A 97 -14.67 -10.57 1.00
CA ALA A 97 -14.30 -10.21 2.37
C ALA A 97 -12.93 -9.49 2.44
N ASP A 98 -11.93 -9.94 1.68
CA ASP A 98 -10.64 -9.25 1.53
C ASP A 98 -10.64 -8.42 0.24
N GLU A 99 -11.32 -7.27 0.29
CA GLU A 99 -11.40 -6.32 -0.82
C GLU A 99 -10.84 -4.96 -0.41
N VAL A 100 -10.18 -4.29 -1.35
CA VAL A 100 -9.69 -2.91 -1.19
C VAL A 100 -10.05 -2.05 -2.39
N ILE A 101 -10.28 -0.77 -2.12
CA ILE A 101 -10.38 0.26 -3.15
C ILE A 101 -9.07 1.03 -3.20
N LEU A 102 -8.44 1.06 -4.37
CA LEU A 102 -7.23 1.83 -4.60
C LEU A 102 -7.58 3.21 -5.15
N CYS A 103 -7.18 4.24 -4.40
CA CYS A 103 -7.38 5.64 -4.75
C CYS A 103 -6.04 6.33 -5.06
N LEU A 104 -6.08 7.34 -5.93
CA LEU A 104 -4.91 8.16 -6.27
C LEU A 104 -4.76 9.41 -5.40
N ASN A 105 -5.89 9.95 -4.96
CA ASN A 105 -5.95 11.17 -4.16
C ASN A 105 -6.55 10.91 -2.79
N TYR A 106 -6.21 11.75 -1.84
CA TYR A 106 -6.84 11.76 -0.51
C TYR A 106 -8.23 12.38 -0.55
N ASP A 107 -8.42 13.47 -1.30
CA ASP A 107 -9.63 14.27 -1.33
C ASP A 107 -10.39 14.13 -2.67
N GLY A 108 -11.62 14.63 -2.71
CA GLY A 108 -12.53 14.57 -3.84
C GLY A 108 -13.54 13.43 -3.73
N LYS A 109 -14.51 13.38 -4.65
CA LYS A 109 -15.63 12.43 -4.61
C LYS A 109 -15.20 10.98 -4.46
N PHE A 110 -14.16 10.59 -5.16
CA PHE A 110 -13.56 9.24 -5.13
C PHE A 110 -12.18 9.24 -4.45
N GLY A 111 -11.92 10.21 -3.59
CA GLY A 111 -10.71 10.27 -2.78
C GLY A 111 -10.78 9.31 -1.60
N LEU A 112 -9.62 8.95 -1.09
CA LEU A 112 -9.43 8.00 0.00
C LEU A 112 -10.29 8.33 1.22
N ASN A 113 -10.31 9.61 1.65
CA ASN A 113 -11.06 10.05 2.82
C ASN A 113 -12.57 9.83 2.66
N ASN A 114 -13.13 10.21 1.51
CA ASN A 114 -14.54 10.02 1.22
C ASN A 114 -14.94 8.56 1.07
N MET A 115 -14.10 7.75 0.43
CA MET A 115 -14.37 6.33 0.26
C MET A 115 -14.33 5.61 1.61
N ASN A 116 -13.35 5.86 2.44
CA ASN A 116 -13.28 5.29 3.79
C ASN A 116 -14.50 5.69 4.63
N ARG A 117 -14.87 6.98 4.62
CA ARG A 117 -16.05 7.48 5.33
C ARG A 117 -17.35 6.84 4.84
N PHE A 118 -17.47 6.64 3.52
CA PHE A 118 -18.65 6.00 2.94
C PHE A 118 -18.80 4.56 3.44
N PHE A 119 -17.75 3.75 3.36
CA PHE A 119 -17.78 2.35 3.78
C PHE A 119 -17.93 2.21 5.29
N GLN A 120 -17.30 3.07 6.07
CA GLN A 120 -17.49 3.10 7.52
C GLN A 120 -18.94 3.41 7.89
N ASN A 121 -19.59 4.36 7.21
CA ASN A 121 -21.01 4.67 7.44
C ASN A 121 -21.91 3.49 7.07
N ALA A 122 -21.56 2.75 6.03
CA ALA A 122 -22.28 1.56 5.60
C ALA A 122 -22.03 0.31 6.49
N ASN A 123 -21.02 0.34 7.34
CA ASN A 123 -20.73 -0.71 8.31
C ASN A 123 -21.88 -0.80 9.35
N PRO A 124 -22.60 -1.94 9.44
CA PRO A 124 -23.78 -2.09 10.31
C PRO A 124 -23.44 -2.34 11.78
N ASN A 125 -22.18 -2.54 12.14
CA ASN A 125 -21.74 -3.01 13.44
C ASN A 125 -21.80 -1.94 14.56
N GLY A 126 -22.98 -1.42 14.81
CA GLY A 126 -23.26 -0.53 15.93
C GLY A 126 -22.88 0.94 15.67
N PRO A 127 -22.97 1.77 16.72
CA PRO A 127 -22.65 3.19 16.60
C PRO A 127 -21.15 3.42 16.49
N ALA A 128 -20.78 4.52 15.82
CA ALA A 128 -19.40 4.95 15.80
C ALA A 128 -18.96 5.51 17.15
N VAL A 129 -17.75 5.19 17.56
CA VAL A 129 -17.07 5.76 18.73
C VAL A 129 -16.18 6.89 18.24
N SER A 130 -16.47 8.13 18.62
CA SER A 130 -15.69 9.29 18.22
C SER A 130 -14.48 9.49 19.13
N TRP A 131 -13.34 9.86 18.53
CA TRP A 131 -12.12 10.28 19.22
C TRP A 131 -11.52 11.47 18.47
N TYR A 132 -11.57 12.65 19.07
CA TYR A 132 -11.29 13.91 18.40
C TYR A 132 -12.11 14.06 17.10
N GLU A 133 -11.48 14.33 16.00
CA GLU A 133 -12.07 14.45 14.66
C GLU A 133 -12.33 13.11 13.97
N TRP A 134 -11.84 12.00 14.54
CA TRP A 134 -11.97 10.66 13.99
C TRP A 134 -13.12 9.88 14.63
N SER A 135 -13.63 8.92 13.92
CA SER A 135 -14.61 7.96 14.44
C SER A 135 -14.28 6.54 14.01
N TYR A 136 -14.61 5.57 14.83
CA TYR A 136 -14.29 4.16 14.64
C TYR A 136 -15.49 3.30 14.96
N LYS A 137 -15.65 2.19 14.22
CA LYS A 137 -16.68 1.17 14.46
C LYS A 137 -16.06 -0.22 14.58
N LYS A 138 -16.73 -1.09 15.33
CA LYS A 138 -16.40 -2.53 15.28
C LYS A 138 -16.51 -3.04 13.84
N GLY A 139 -15.59 -3.92 13.42
CA GLY A 139 -15.51 -4.39 12.05
C GLY A 139 -14.88 -3.42 11.06
N ASP A 140 -14.40 -2.25 11.50
CA ASP A 140 -13.63 -1.37 10.63
C ASP A 140 -12.30 -2.02 10.27
N ARG A 141 -11.98 -2.02 8.98
CA ARG A 141 -10.69 -2.44 8.45
C ARG A 141 -9.68 -1.34 8.65
N ILE A 142 -8.50 -1.71 9.11
CA ILE A 142 -7.43 -0.76 9.41
C ILE A 142 -6.10 -1.23 8.81
N LEU A 143 -5.21 -0.25 8.60
CA LEU A 143 -3.79 -0.48 8.33
C LEU A 143 -2.97 0.28 9.37
N PHE A 144 -2.04 -0.41 9.99
CA PHE A 144 -1.05 0.25 10.83
C PHE A 144 -0.17 1.16 9.96
N SER A 145 0.01 2.39 10.39
CA SER A 145 0.72 3.44 9.64
C SER A 145 1.87 4.06 10.42
N ASP A 146 1.99 3.72 11.68
CA ASP A 146 3.04 4.20 12.57
C ASP A 146 3.53 3.05 13.46
N SER A 147 4.78 2.66 13.28
CA SER A 147 5.45 1.62 14.08
C SER A 147 6.30 2.17 15.21
N SER A 148 6.33 3.49 15.43
CA SER A 148 7.18 4.13 16.43
C SER A 148 6.88 3.63 17.83
N ARG A 149 5.60 3.55 18.19
CA ARG A 149 5.14 3.05 19.48
C ARG A 149 5.20 1.53 19.60
N PHE A 150 4.86 0.83 18.52
CA PHE A 150 4.78 -0.63 18.47
C PHE A 150 5.60 -1.20 17.31
N PRO A 151 6.94 -1.31 17.46
CA PRO A 151 7.81 -1.77 16.36
C PRO A 151 7.45 -3.15 15.79
N ILE A 152 6.81 -4.00 16.58
CA ILE A 152 6.33 -5.33 16.14
C ILE A 152 5.11 -5.24 15.21
N LEU A 153 4.38 -4.12 15.24
CA LEU A 153 3.27 -3.83 14.34
C LEU A 153 3.81 -2.98 13.19
N TYR A 154 4.40 -3.65 12.21
CA TYR A 154 5.04 -2.98 11.08
C TYR A 154 4.03 -2.18 10.23
N ASN A 155 4.54 -1.17 9.54
CA ASN A 155 3.73 -0.34 8.64
C ASN A 155 3.05 -1.20 7.56
N ASN A 156 1.79 -0.88 7.28
CA ASN A 156 0.90 -1.61 6.38
C ASN A 156 0.44 -2.99 6.90
N LEU A 157 0.66 -3.34 8.17
CA LEU A 157 0.01 -4.50 8.77
C LEU A 157 -1.51 -4.30 8.75
N LYS A 158 -2.23 -5.26 8.18
CA LYS A 158 -3.68 -5.27 8.13
C LYS A 158 -4.27 -5.65 9.48
N GLY A 159 -5.42 -5.07 9.81
CA GLY A 159 -6.19 -5.44 10.99
C GLY A 159 -7.68 -5.11 10.87
N GLU A 160 -8.44 -5.61 11.82
CA GLU A 160 -9.88 -5.36 11.96
C GLU A 160 -10.20 -4.99 13.41
N LEU A 161 -10.97 -3.92 13.63
CA LEU A 161 -11.41 -3.50 14.95
C LEU A 161 -12.47 -4.45 15.49
N VAL A 162 -12.12 -5.17 16.55
CA VAL A 162 -13.03 -6.14 17.22
C VAL A 162 -13.86 -5.45 18.29
N ASP A 163 -13.22 -4.62 19.10
CA ASP A 163 -13.88 -3.86 20.16
C ASP A 163 -13.25 -2.48 20.36
N ILE A 164 -14.05 -1.54 20.82
CA ILE A 164 -13.65 -0.16 21.07
C ILE A 164 -14.31 0.29 22.37
N GLN A 165 -13.49 0.71 23.35
CA GLN A 165 -13.96 1.22 24.63
C GLN A 165 -13.41 2.63 24.83
N ARG A 166 -14.26 3.58 25.15
CA ARG A 166 -13.89 4.98 25.36
C ARG A 166 -14.30 5.45 26.75
N THR A 167 -13.40 6.15 27.40
CA THR A 167 -13.66 6.99 28.57
C THR A 167 -13.49 8.47 28.21
N SER A 168 -13.42 9.36 29.21
CA SER A 168 -13.19 10.79 28.99
C SER A 168 -11.79 11.08 28.44
N ASP A 169 -10.80 10.32 28.87
CA ASP A 169 -9.36 10.59 28.72
C ASP A 169 -8.59 9.54 27.91
N GLN A 170 -9.25 8.45 27.53
CA GLN A 170 -8.61 7.38 26.79
C GLN A 170 -9.58 6.59 25.90
N ILE A 171 -9.02 5.99 24.86
CA ILE A 171 -9.70 5.03 23.99
C ILE A 171 -8.89 3.75 23.89
N THR A 172 -9.53 2.60 24.11
CA THR A 172 -8.92 1.29 24.05
C THR A 172 -9.44 0.54 22.84
N PHE A 173 -8.54 0.07 22.00
CA PHE A 173 -8.82 -0.72 20.81
C PHE A 173 -8.46 -2.18 21.04
N THR A 174 -9.38 -3.08 20.70
CA THR A 174 -9.09 -4.49 20.52
C THR A 174 -9.11 -4.79 19.03
N VAL A 175 -8.01 -5.34 18.51
CA VAL A 175 -7.76 -5.49 17.08
C VAL A 175 -7.34 -6.92 16.76
N ASN A 176 -7.93 -7.52 15.73
CA ASN A 176 -7.35 -8.69 15.07
C ASN A 176 -6.33 -8.21 14.05
N VAL A 177 -5.08 -8.66 14.14
CA VAL A 177 -3.99 -8.33 13.20
C VAL A 177 -3.60 -9.55 12.40
N GLU A 178 -3.31 -9.38 11.09
CA GLU A 178 -2.92 -10.46 10.17
C GLU A 178 -1.44 -10.85 10.36
N THR A 179 -1.07 -11.15 11.60
CA THR A 179 0.25 -11.68 11.94
C THR A 179 0.15 -12.49 13.23
N ILE A 180 1.02 -13.48 13.38
CA ILE A 180 1.14 -14.27 14.61
C ILE A 180 2.11 -13.55 15.54
N LEU A 181 1.65 -13.21 16.73
CA LEU A 181 2.45 -12.59 17.78
C LEU A 181 2.59 -13.56 18.96
N THR A 182 3.71 -13.45 19.65
CA THR A 182 4.01 -14.24 20.87
C THR A 182 3.96 -13.34 22.11
N GLU A 183 3.72 -13.93 23.26
CA GLU A 183 3.79 -13.21 24.55
C GLU A 183 5.18 -12.59 24.79
N GLN A 184 6.23 -13.24 24.28
CA GLN A 184 7.60 -12.72 24.42
C GLN A 184 7.81 -11.44 23.63
N GLU A 185 7.29 -11.34 22.42
CA GLU A 185 7.35 -10.14 21.57
C GLU A 185 6.53 -8.99 22.15
N CYS A 186 5.39 -9.28 22.78
CA CYS A 186 4.56 -8.27 23.43
C CYS A 186 5.11 -7.82 24.78
N ARG A 187 6.03 -8.59 25.40
CA ARG A 187 6.56 -8.29 26.74
C ARG A 187 7.39 -7.01 26.73
N GLY A 188 7.03 -6.09 27.62
CA GLY A 188 7.70 -4.78 27.74
C GLY A 188 7.19 -3.73 26.74
N THR A 189 6.23 -4.09 25.90
CA THR A 189 5.45 -3.14 25.09
C THR A 189 4.15 -2.77 25.84
N GLU A 190 3.41 -1.82 25.30
CA GLU A 190 2.07 -1.46 25.81
C GLU A 190 0.95 -2.24 25.09
N LEU A 191 1.31 -3.35 24.43
CA LEU A 191 0.37 -4.25 23.79
C LEU A 191 0.01 -5.39 24.74
N THR A 192 -1.27 -5.69 24.83
CA THR A 192 -1.76 -6.89 25.49
C THR A 192 -2.17 -7.91 24.41
N LEU A 193 -1.52 -9.06 24.39
CA LEU A 193 -1.91 -10.18 23.56
C LEU A 193 -3.12 -10.89 24.21
N ILE A 194 -4.25 -10.93 23.54
CA ILE A 194 -5.51 -11.52 24.06
C ILE A 194 -5.63 -12.96 23.59
N GLU A 195 -5.41 -13.21 22.29
CA GLU A 195 -5.64 -14.51 21.68
C GLU A 195 -4.74 -14.67 20.44
N VAL A 196 -4.32 -15.89 20.16
CA VAL A 196 -3.57 -16.25 18.94
C VAL A 196 -4.40 -17.24 18.14
N HIS A 197 -4.58 -16.94 16.85
CA HIS A 197 -5.24 -17.80 15.87
C HIS A 197 -4.21 -18.36 14.88
N GLU A 198 -4.65 -19.20 13.96
CA GLU A 198 -3.78 -19.89 12.99
C GLU A 198 -2.90 -18.92 12.18
N ASN A 199 -3.46 -17.77 11.73
CA ASN A 199 -2.77 -16.80 10.88
C ASN A 199 -2.92 -15.35 11.38
N SER A 200 -3.36 -15.15 12.62
CA SER A 200 -3.64 -13.82 13.16
C SER A 200 -3.51 -13.81 14.67
N SER A 201 -3.44 -12.62 15.24
CA SER A 201 -3.46 -12.43 16.70
C SER A 201 -4.46 -11.35 17.06
N ARG A 202 -5.09 -11.52 18.22
CA ARG A 202 -5.94 -10.48 18.82
C ARG A 202 -5.15 -9.74 19.87
N ILE A 203 -5.01 -8.45 19.67
CA ILE A 203 -4.27 -7.56 20.58
C ILE A 203 -5.17 -6.45 21.11
N GLN A 204 -4.74 -5.87 22.22
CA GLN A 204 -5.36 -4.69 22.80
C GLN A 204 -4.31 -3.63 23.14
N PHE A 205 -4.63 -2.37 22.91
CA PHE A 205 -3.83 -1.22 23.35
C PHE A 205 -4.70 0.00 23.59
N THR A 206 -4.19 0.94 24.39
CA THR A 206 -4.90 2.16 24.78
C THR A 206 -4.20 3.39 24.21
N VAL A 207 -4.97 4.33 23.69
CA VAL A 207 -4.54 5.66 23.24
C VAL A 207 -5.10 6.69 24.23
N TYR A 208 -4.24 7.57 24.69
CA TYR A 208 -4.60 8.57 25.71
C TYR A 208 -4.86 9.93 25.06
N GLN A 209 -5.66 10.74 25.75
CA GLN A 209 -5.83 12.13 25.35
C GLN A 209 -4.48 12.84 25.47
N HIS A 210 -4.20 13.73 24.52
CA HIS A 210 -3.01 14.57 24.63
C HIS A 210 -3.15 15.48 25.85
N ASP A 211 -2.15 15.51 26.71
CA ASP A 211 -2.11 16.39 27.87
C ASP A 211 -1.28 17.64 27.51
N ASP A 212 -1.98 18.74 27.22
CA ASP A 212 -1.36 20.03 26.88
C ASP A 212 -0.51 20.60 28.03
N SER A 213 -0.60 20.01 29.27
CA SER A 213 0.19 20.38 30.43
C SER A 213 1.47 19.56 30.62
N ALA A 214 1.64 18.47 29.84
CA ALA A 214 2.87 17.70 29.85
C ALA A 214 4.01 18.50 29.18
N ASP A 215 5.23 18.41 29.74
CA ASP A 215 6.40 19.02 29.11
C ASP A 215 6.54 18.47 27.66
N ASP A 216 6.76 19.38 26.69
CA ASP A 216 6.95 19.04 25.26
C ASP A 216 8.09 18.00 25.03
N ASP A 217 8.93 17.75 26.02
CA ASP A 217 10.05 16.81 25.97
C ASP A 217 9.67 15.35 26.30
N ASP A 218 8.41 15.03 26.69
CA ASP A 218 8.01 13.64 26.95
C ASP A 218 7.53 12.94 25.67
N GLU A 219 8.49 12.50 24.83
CA GLU A 219 8.24 11.73 23.60
C GLU A 219 7.31 10.53 23.82
N ARG A 220 7.32 9.92 25.02
CA ARG A 220 6.47 8.76 25.34
C ARG A 220 5.00 9.17 25.50
N ALA A 221 4.75 10.31 26.15
CA ALA A 221 3.39 10.82 26.29
C ALA A 221 2.82 11.20 24.92
N GLN A 222 3.61 11.83 24.05
CA GLN A 222 3.22 12.14 22.68
C GLN A 222 2.92 10.86 21.88
N MET A 223 3.76 9.83 21.91
CA MET A 223 3.51 8.56 21.23
C MET A 223 2.24 7.86 21.71
N ARG A 224 1.87 7.99 22.99
CA ARG A 224 0.67 7.40 23.56
C ARG A 224 -0.62 8.06 23.10
N SER A 225 -0.56 9.31 22.63
CA SER A 225 -1.72 10.06 22.13
C SER A 225 -2.00 9.80 20.65
N ILE A 226 -1.07 9.20 19.92
CA ILE A 226 -1.22 8.93 18.49
C ILE A 226 -1.93 7.59 18.25
N ILE A 227 -2.93 7.60 17.38
CA ILE A 227 -3.54 6.38 16.87
C ILE A 227 -2.63 5.80 15.79
N PRO A 228 -2.09 4.57 15.98
CA PRO A 228 -1.04 4.02 15.12
C PRO A 228 -1.58 3.42 13.80
N PHE A 229 -2.83 3.62 13.48
CA PHE A 229 -3.49 3.05 12.30
C PHE A 229 -4.44 4.05 11.62
N GLN A 230 -4.83 3.71 10.40
CA GLN A 230 -5.85 4.41 9.62
C GLN A 230 -6.90 3.43 9.12
N LEU A 231 -8.10 3.94 8.76
CA LEU A 231 -9.11 3.15 8.07
C LEU A 231 -8.58 2.66 6.71
N ALA A 232 -8.97 1.45 6.33
CA ALA A 232 -8.41 0.75 5.18
C ALA A 232 -9.46 0.06 4.27
N TYR A 233 -10.67 0.57 4.18
CA TYR A 233 -11.61 0.21 3.12
C TYR A 233 -11.10 0.69 1.75
N ALA A 234 -10.50 1.88 1.74
CA ALA A 234 -9.76 2.43 0.63
C ALA A 234 -8.35 2.81 1.08
N VAL A 235 -7.35 2.60 0.21
CA VAL A 235 -5.96 2.96 0.48
C VAL A 235 -5.35 3.64 -0.75
N SER A 236 -4.28 4.42 -0.56
CA SER A 236 -3.54 4.95 -1.70
C SER A 236 -2.73 3.84 -2.36
N ILE A 237 -2.52 3.95 -3.68
CA ILE A 237 -1.71 2.95 -4.42
C ILE A 237 -0.31 2.83 -3.82
N HIS A 238 0.28 3.93 -3.34
CA HIS A 238 1.59 3.92 -2.68
C HIS A 238 1.59 3.08 -1.39
N LYS A 239 0.57 3.24 -0.54
CA LYS A 239 0.43 2.44 0.69
C LYS A 239 0.07 0.99 0.43
N ALA A 240 -0.54 0.68 -0.72
CA ALA A 240 -0.82 -0.68 -1.12
C ALA A 240 0.43 -1.44 -1.61
N GLN A 241 1.56 -0.77 -1.80
CA GLN A 241 2.80 -1.43 -2.18
C GLN A 241 3.21 -2.47 -1.12
N GLY A 242 3.52 -3.69 -1.55
CA GLY A 242 3.81 -4.82 -0.65
C GLY A 242 2.58 -5.56 -0.15
N LEU A 243 1.38 -4.97 -0.22
CA LEU A 243 0.14 -5.62 0.15
C LEU A 243 -0.48 -6.42 -1.01
N GLU A 244 -1.41 -7.29 -0.67
CA GLU A 244 -2.23 -8.05 -1.61
C GLU A 244 -3.63 -8.27 -1.06
N TYR A 245 -4.61 -8.41 -1.96
CA TYR A 245 -6.01 -8.53 -1.63
C TYR A 245 -6.70 -9.51 -2.58
N ASP A 246 -7.72 -10.18 -2.11
CA ASP A 246 -8.51 -11.08 -2.95
C ASP A 246 -9.23 -10.31 -4.06
N SER A 247 -9.78 -9.14 -3.74
CA SER A 247 -10.44 -8.23 -4.70
C SER A 247 -9.84 -6.84 -4.64
N VAL A 248 -9.56 -6.26 -5.82
CA VAL A 248 -9.03 -4.91 -5.95
C VAL A 248 -9.89 -4.10 -6.92
N LYS A 249 -10.39 -2.98 -6.45
CA LYS A 249 -11.07 -1.96 -7.25
C LYS A 249 -10.17 -0.74 -7.39
N ILE A 250 -9.84 -0.36 -8.61
CA ILE A 250 -9.02 0.82 -8.90
C ILE A 250 -9.92 1.91 -9.45
N ILE A 251 -9.95 3.07 -8.82
CA ILE A 251 -10.75 4.21 -9.30
C ILE A 251 -9.82 5.25 -9.90
N ILE A 252 -10.00 5.56 -11.19
CA ILE A 252 -9.23 6.56 -11.92
C ILE A 252 -10.15 7.66 -12.42
N PRO A 253 -10.38 8.73 -11.66
CA PRO A 253 -11.10 9.89 -12.12
C PRO A 253 -10.33 10.64 -13.22
N SER A 254 -11.05 11.34 -14.11
CA SER A 254 -10.46 12.01 -15.28
C SER A 254 -9.34 13.02 -14.92
N ASN A 255 -9.50 13.74 -13.82
CA ASN A 255 -8.50 14.70 -13.33
C ASN A 255 -7.19 14.08 -12.84
N ASN A 256 -7.12 12.75 -12.75
CA ASN A 256 -5.96 12.01 -12.26
C ASN A 256 -5.30 11.15 -13.34
N ALA A 257 -5.88 11.04 -14.52
CA ALA A 257 -5.39 10.18 -15.60
C ALA A 257 -3.92 10.42 -15.95
N GLU A 258 -3.51 11.69 -16.01
CA GLU A 258 -2.15 12.07 -16.35
C GLU A 258 -1.11 11.74 -15.26
N ARG A 259 -1.54 11.50 -14.03
CA ARG A 259 -0.68 11.11 -12.91
C ARG A 259 -0.38 9.62 -12.87
N ILE A 260 -1.12 8.83 -13.63
CA ILE A 260 -0.90 7.38 -13.71
C ILE A 260 0.32 7.12 -14.58
N THR A 261 1.44 6.83 -13.95
CA THR A 261 2.62 6.30 -14.64
C THR A 261 2.49 4.79 -14.83
N HIS A 262 3.34 4.20 -15.68
CA HIS A 262 3.46 2.76 -15.83
C HIS A 262 3.64 2.06 -14.47
N GLY A 263 4.58 2.54 -13.64
CA GLY A 263 4.85 1.95 -12.33
C GLY A 263 3.66 2.03 -11.36
N ILE A 264 2.92 3.16 -11.35
CA ILE A 264 1.70 3.31 -10.53
C ILE A 264 0.64 2.31 -10.99
N PHE A 265 0.40 2.21 -12.29
CA PHE A 265 -0.60 1.30 -12.84
C PHE A 265 -0.24 -0.17 -12.59
N TYR A 266 0.99 -0.55 -12.89
CA TYR A 266 1.49 -1.90 -12.65
C TYR A 266 1.43 -2.29 -11.16
N THR A 267 1.86 -1.39 -10.27
CA THR A 267 1.73 -1.61 -8.83
C THR A 267 0.28 -1.86 -8.42
N ALA A 268 -0.66 -1.06 -8.92
CA ALA A 268 -2.07 -1.17 -8.56
C ALA A 268 -2.69 -2.49 -9.00
N ILE A 269 -2.53 -2.88 -10.27
CA ILE A 269 -3.13 -4.11 -10.81
C ILE A 269 -2.54 -5.38 -10.19
N THR A 270 -1.27 -5.35 -9.81
CA THR A 270 -0.58 -6.48 -9.18
C THR A 270 -0.95 -6.68 -7.71
N ARG A 271 -1.83 -5.86 -7.12
CA ARG A 271 -2.35 -6.09 -5.75
C ARG A 271 -3.47 -7.13 -5.70
N ALA A 272 -4.12 -7.43 -6.83
CA ALA A 272 -5.23 -8.37 -6.91
C ALA A 272 -4.74 -9.83 -6.92
N LYS A 273 -5.37 -10.69 -6.11
CA LYS A 273 -5.15 -12.15 -6.14
C LYS A 273 -6.18 -12.88 -7.00
N LYS A 274 -7.45 -12.45 -6.98
CA LYS A 274 -8.58 -13.14 -7.62
C LYS A 274 -9.41 -12.23 -8.51
N HIS A 275 -9.76 -11.04 -8.03
CA HIS A 275 -10.63 -10.10 -8.74
C HIS A 275 -9.96 -8.75 -8.91
N LEU A 276 -10.00 -8.24 -10.13
CA LEU A 276 -9.53 -6.91 -10.48
C LEU A 276 -10.61 -6.16 -11.25
N LYS A 277 -10.94 -4.94 -10.81
CA LYS A 277 -11.84 -4.05 -11.53
C LYS A 277 -11.27 -2.63 -11.56
N ILE A 278 -11.27 -2.03 -12.75
CA ILE A 278 -10.78 -0.68 -13.00
C ILE A 278 -11.97 0.18 -13.41
N TYR A 279 -12.20 1.24 -12.66
CA TYR A 279 -13.32 2.17 -12.89
C TYR A 279 -12.78 3.48 -13.44
N CYS A 280 -13.06 3.73 -14.72
CA CYS A 280 -12.67 4.97 -15.41
C CYS A 280 -13.55 5.21 -16.65
N SER A 281 -13.59 6.45 -17.17
CA SER A 281 -14.21 6.72 -18.46
C SER A 281 -13.35 6.26 -19.63
N SER A 282 -13.94 6.09 -20.80
CA SER A 282 -13.23 5.74 -22.03
C SER A 282 -12.10 6.72 -22.37
N GLU A 283 -12.31 8.00 -22.11
CA GLU A 283 -11.31 9.05 -22.34
C GLU A 283 -10.15 8.96 -21.34
N THR A 284 -10.49 8.73 -20.08
CA THR A 284 -9.50 8.48 -19.02
C THR A 284 -8.65 7.24 -19.35
N LEU A 285 -9.28 6.16 -19.79
CA LEU A 285 -8.57 4.94 -20.17
C LEU A 285 -7.55 5.18 -21.28
N LYS A 286 -7.92 5.91 -22.33
CA LYS A 286 -7.01 6.27 -23.44
C LYS A 286 -5.79 7.04 -22.92
N THR A 287 -6.00 7.99 -22.02
CA THR A 287 -4.92 8.75 -21.39
C THR A 287 -4.00 7.84 -20.57
N VAL A 288 -4.58 6.97 -19.75
CA VAL A 288 -3.80 6.01 -18.95
C VAL A 288 -2.96 5.10 -19.84
N ILE A 289 -3.55 4.52 -20.88
CA ILE A 289 -2.82 3.65 -21.82
C ILE A 289 -1.70 4.41 -22.50
N SER A 290 -1.92 5.64 -22.95
CA SER A 290 -0.86 6.45 -23.55
C SER A 290 0.30 6.72 -22.58
N ARG A 291 -0.01 6.88 -21.29
CA ARG A 291 1.01 7.07 -20.24
C ARG A 291 1.79 5.79 -19.93
N ILE A 292 1.16 4.63 -20.02
CA ILE A 292 1.85 3.33 -19.86
C ILE A 292 2.93 3.16 -20.94
N TYR A 293 2.65 3.58 -22.17
CA TYR A 293 3.61 3.50 -23.29
C TYR A 293 4.62 4.63 -23.33
N ALA A 294 4.40 5.71 -22.59
CA ALA A 294 5.35 6.82 -22.56
C ALA A 294 6.74 6.34 -22.13
N GLU A 295 7.77 6.84 -22.81
CA GLU A 295 9.15 6.59 -22.43
C GLU A 295 9.46 7.24 -21.09
N GLU A 296 10.04 6.46 -20.19
CA GLU A 296 10.56 6.96 -18.93
C GLU A 296 11.89 7.71 -19.18
N GLN A 297 12.10 8.82 -18.49
CA GLN A 297 13.32 9.65 -18.66
C GLN A 297 14.62 8.95 -18.17
N HIS A 298 14.53 7.68 -17.79
CA HIS A 298 15.65 6.94 -17.18
C HIS A 298 16.75 6.59 -18.17
N THR A 299 16.42 6.38 -19.45
CA THR A 299 17.38 6.01 -20.50
C THR A 299 18.50 7.04 -20.61
N ARG A 300 18.17 8.33 -20.63
CA ARG A 300 19.15 9.42 -20.72
C ARG A 300 20.05 9.50 -19.48
N SER A 301 19.50 9.26 -18.29
CA SER A 301 20.27 9.25 -17.05
C SER A 301 21.23 8.06 -16.99
N LEU A 302 20.82 6.89 -17.47
CA LEU A 302 21.67 5.71 -17.60
C LEU A 302 22.87 5.94 -18.54
N GLU A 303 22.64 6.57 -19.69
CA GLU A 303 23.72 6.92 -20.64
C GLU A 303 24.79 7.84 -19.99
N ILE A 304 24.33 8.84 -19.23
CA ILE A 304 25.22 9.74 -18.50
C ILE A 304 26.03 9.00 -17.44
N ILE A 305 25.38 8.10 -16.68
CA ILE A 305 26.05 7.30 -15.63
C ILE A 305 27.07 6.35 -16.26
N ARG A 306 26.69 5.62 -17.31
CA ARG A 306 27.59 4.70 -18.03
C ARG A 306 28.83 5.42 -18.57
N LYS A 307 28.64 6.61 -19.18
CA LYS A 307 29.75 7.43 -19.65
C LYS A 307 30.70 7.81 -18.52
N LYS A 308 30.18 8.28 -17.39
CA LYS A 308 31.01 8.64 -16.23
C LYS A 308 31.79 7.45 -15.65
N LEU A 309 31.18 6.23 -15.67
CA LEU A 309 31.84 5.01 -15.20
C LEU A 309 32.90 4.48 -16.20
N SER A 310 32.79 4.79 -17.49
CA SER A 310 33.80 4.42 -18.48
C SER A 310 35.00 5.38 -18.50
N ASP A 311 34.82 6.62 -18.04
CA ASP A 311 35.85 7.68 -18.01
C ASP A 311 36.63 7.64 -16.65
N SER A 312 36.25 6.77 -15.71
CA SER A 312 36.91 6.56 -14.41
C SER A 312 37.60 5.20 -14.34
#